data_50706e2ab01a2415f108799fa7343370
#
_entry.id   50706e2ab01a2415f108799fa7343370
#
_cell.length_a   1.000
_cell.length_b   1.000
_cell.length_c   1.000
_cell.angle_alpha   90.00
_cell.angle_beta   90.00
_cell.angle_gamma   90.00
#
_symmetry.space_group_name_H-M   'P 1'
#
loop_
_entity.id
_entity.type
_entity.pdbx_description
1 polymer ?
#
loop_
_entity_poly.entity_id
_entity_poly.type
_entity_poly.pdbx_seq_one_letter_code
_entity_poly.pdbx_strand_id
1 'polypeptide(L)'
;MLLVVAVPLRAQDYYVVTKENIDVYQYPAAGEVVGKVGTMNSFTAWEAGDGWMEFKTPVVSGCVPAKHLRKTVQGEFSRAMLGDYIGKAPAPVSYSTATLSEKEGYVVLQLTDFVEPDSQGGQGSQASYVYVGVPRNNGVTFTHSLYPYVSNESLALQVEGSRPLREPYEFVVAEGGVLRAYDRLLEVQQSLHREDVPVAERNLFQLRGNVKEVGYVRAYREDFLKTMDKDTNGSHPLRNMFKSLSFSPDGNLAVYENYDGNMKLIEKYIFASDGSDVLAEGERNGQPFRAAYTRKEGNFGITYRGSYEDGESGHGLIECDYALNMNGVPFNITHSRNAPPFVDFGDGERYDITYRYRQGGPLPSAMSFRFGYGGKSWEYKDAEIKEVKTDSCGNWTERVVFVNGVLFFKEKQTITYY
;
A
#
# COMPACT_ATOMS: atom_id res chain seq x y z
N MET A 1 -41.21 -45.91 -14.81
CA MET A 1 -41.20 -45.01 -13.61
C MET A 1 -39.77 -44.51 -13.44
N LEU A 2 -39.48 -43.30 -13.96
CA LEU A 2 -38.14 -42.71 -13.88
C LEU A 2 -38.04 -42.04 -12.52
N LEU A 3 -37.15 -42.51 -11.66
CA LEU A 3 -36.85 -41.90 -10.40
C LEU A 3 -35.92 -40.69 -10.67
N VAL A 4 -36.49 -39.51 -10.75
CA VAL A 4 -35.69 -38.27 -10.78
C VAL A 4 -35.18 -38.04 -9.34
N VAL A 5 -33.92 -38.39 -9.08
CA VAL A 5 -33.24 -38.02 -7.88
C VAL A 5 -32.94 -36.53 -7.98
N ALA A 6 -33.76 -35.72 -7.34
CA ALA A 6 -33.44 -34.31 -7.14
C ALA A 6 -32.20 -34.22 -6.26
N VAL A 7 -31.04 -33.98 -6.87
CA VAL A 7 -29.85 -33.54 -6.13
C VAL A 7 -30.20 -32.20 -5.55
N PRO A 8 -30.17 -32.00 -4.21
CA PRO A 8 -30.42 -30.70 -3.63
C PRO A 8 -29.35 -29.75 -4.17
N LEU A 9 -29.78 -28.72 -4.91
CA LEU A 9 -28.92 -27.61 -5.24
C LEU A 9 -28.49 -27.00 -3.88
N ARG A 10 -27.24 -27.28 -3.46
CA ARG A 10 -26.67 -26.59 -2.30
C ARG A 10 -26.71 -25.10 -2.62
N ALA A 11 -27.32 -24.33 -1.73
CA ALA A 11 -27.32 -22.89 -1.83
C ALA A 11 -25.85 -22.42 -1.81
N GLN A 12 -25.42 -21.81 -2.89
CA GLN A 12 -24.09 -21.25 -3.00
C GLN A 12 -24.18 -19.81 -2.46
N ASP A 13 -23.52 -19.58 -1.36
CA ASP A 13 -23.43 -18.23 -0.76
C ASP A 13 -22.15 -17.57 -1.23
N TYR A 14 -22.19 -16.23 -1.30
CA TYR A 14 -21.05 -15.41 -1.67
C TYR A 14 -20.31 -14.93 -0.43
N TYR A 15 -18.99 -15.03 -0.44
CA TYR A 15 -18.13 -14.71 0.70
C TYR A 15 -16.99 -13.78 0.31
N VAL A 16 -16.57 -12.96 1.26
CA VAL A 16 -15.35 -12.15 1.21
C VAL A 16 -14.37 -12.64 2.26
N VAL A 17 -13.10 -12.71 1.89
CA VAL A 17 -12.01 -13.09 2.78
C VAL A 17 -11.71 -11.94 3.75
N THR A 18 -11.60 -12.24 5.04
CA THR A 18 -11.39 -11.24 6.11
C THR A 18 -9.95 -11.17 6.62
N LYS A 19 -9.06 -12.01 6.10
CA LYS A 19 -7.66 -12.10 6.55
C LYS A 19 -6.73 -12.27 5.34
N GLU A 20 -5.56 -11.65 5.40
CA GLU A 20 -4.49 -11.79 4.41
C GLU A 20 -3.80 -13.16 4.48
N ASN A 21 -3.29 -13.62 3.33
CA ASN A 21 -2.40 -14.77 3.21
C ASN A 21 -2.92 -16.06 3.85
N ILE A 22 -4.20 -16.40 3.59
CA ILE A 22 -4.78 -17.66 4.03
C ILE A 22 -4.36 -18.74 3.03
N ASP A 23 -3.76 -19.81 3.53
CA ASP A 23 -3.43 -20.98 2.70
C ASP A 23 -4.72 -21.68 2.24
N VAL A 24 -4.77 -22.01 0.96
CA VAL A 24 -5.82 -22.81 0.33
C VAL A 24 -5.32 -24.24 0.24
N TYR A 25 -6.04 -25.15 0.85
CA TYR A 25 -5.71 -26.58 0.89
C TYR A 25 -6.49 -27.36 -0.15
N GLN A 26 -5.90 -28.42 -0.66
CA GLN A 26 -6.58 -29.30 -1.61
C GLN A 26 -7.83 -29.96 -1.01
N TYR A 27 -7.79 -30.28 0.29
CA TYR A 27 -8.88 -30.91 1.06
C TYR A 27 -9.02 -30.22 2.44
N PRO A 28 -10.21 -30.33 3.11
CA PRO A 28 -10.40 -29.82 4.47
C PRO A 28 -9.37 -30.39 5.45
N ALA A 29 -8.73 -29.52 6.21
CA ALA A 29 -7.74 -29.84 7.26
C ALA A 29 -6.55 -30.70 6.82
N ALA A 30 -6.41 -31.02 5.53
CA ALA A 30 -5.35 -31.89 5.03
C ALA A 30 -5.03 -31.58 3.55
N GLY A 31 -3.88 -32.08 3.10
CA GLY A 31 -3.47 -31.96 1.73
C GLY A 31 -2.43 -30.88 1.46
N GLU A 32 -2.07 -30.74 0.20
CA GLU A 32 -1.11 -29.76 -0.29
C GLU A 32 -1.74 -28.37 -0.29
N VAL A 33 -0.93 -27.36 -0.01
CA VAL A 33 -1.29 -25.95 -0.19
C VAL A 33 -1.26 -25.65 -1.69
N VAL A 34 -2.43 -25.40 -2.27
CA VAL A 34 -2.60 -25.18 -3.71
C VAL A 34 -2.62 -23.69 -4.10
N GLY A 35 -2.65 -22.79 -3.12
CA GLY A 35 -2.63 -21.38 -3.34
C GLY A 35 -2.86 -20.58 -2.06
N LYS A 36 -3.13 -19.28 -2.21
CA LYS A 36 -3.48 -18.37 -1.11
C LYS A 36 -4.63 -17.47 -1.50
N VAL A 37 -5.39 -17.04 -0.48
CA VAL A 37 -6.42 -16.00 -0.61
C VAL A 37 -6.28 -14.97 0.51
N GLY A 38 -6.79 -13.77 0.29
CA GLY A 38 -6.71 -12.68 1.24
C GLY A 38 -7.88 -11.70 1.12
N THR A 39 -7.83 -10.61 1.86
CA THR A 39 -8.92 -9.60 1.95
C THR A 39 -9.35 -9.01 0.61
N MET A 40 -8.56 -9.19 -0.45
CA MET A 40 -8.90 -8.75 -1.81
C MET A 40 -9.72 -9.78 -2.58
N ASN A 41 -9.89 -10.98 -2.05
CA ASN A 41 -10.62 -12.04 -2.73
C ASN A 41 -12.05 -12.17 -2.21
N SER A 42 -12.95 -12.40 -3.15
CA SER A 42 -14.34 -12.74 -2.88
C SER A 42 -14.82 -13.79 -3.89
N PHE A 43 -15.61 -14.75 -3.43
CA PHE A 43 -16.02 -15.89 -4.24
C PHE A 43 -17.27 -16.57 -3.69
N THR A 44 -17.91 -17.36 -4.53
CA THR A 44 -18.94 -18.31 -4.11
C THR A 44 -18.29 -19.51 -3.44
N ALA A 45 -18.77 -19.88 -2.26
CA ALA A 45 -18.29 -21.04 -1.52
C ALA A 45 -19.42 -21.85 -0.91
N TRP A 46 -19.14 -23.09 -0.53
CA TRP A 46 -20.06 -24.01 0.11
C TRP A 46 -19.36 -24.78 1.24
N GLU A 47 -20.15 -25.25 2.19
CA GLU A 47 -19.60 -26.00 3.32
C GLU A 47 -18.94 -27.31 2.87
N ALA A 48 -17.70 -27.51 3.31
CA ALA A 48 -16.92 -28.73 3.11
C ALA A 48 -16.84 -29.62 4.35
N GLY A 49 -17.53 -29.22 5.45
CA GLY A 49 -17.53 -29.90 6.75
C GLY A 49 -16.52 -29.32 7.75
N ASP A 50 -16.76 -29.57 9.04
CA ASP A 50 -15.86 -29.25 10.17
C ASP A 50 -15.27 -27.83 10.20
N GLY A 51 -16.06 -26.82 9.82
CA GLY A 51 -15.60 -25.42 9.79
C GLY A 51 -14.73 -25.06 8.60
N TRP A 52 -14.80 -25.85 7.53
CA TRP A 52 -14.13 -25.59 6.25
C TRP A 52 -15.13 -25.21 5.16
N MET A 53 -14.69 -24.36 4.27
CA MET A 53 -15.42 -23.94 3.08
C MET A 53 -14.63 -24.32 1.84
N GLU A 54 -15.30 -24.91 0.86
CA GLU A 54 -14.76 -25.20 -0.46
C GLU A 54 -15.20 -24.12 -1.45
N PHE A 55 -14.31 -23.72 -2.33
CA PHE A 55 -14.60 -22.74 -3.39
C PHE A 55 -13.83 -23.08 -4.67
N LYS A 56 -14.26 -22.47 -5.76
CA LYS A 56 -13.60 -22.58 -7.06
C LYS A 56 -13.58 -21.22 -7.74
N THR A 57 -12.39 -20.78 -8.12
CA THR A 57 -12.17 -19.59 -8.95
C THR A 57 -11.30 -19.95 -10.16
N PRO A 58 -11.20 -19.09 -11.18
CA PRO A 58 -10.27 -19.30 -12.29
C PRO A 58 -8.80 -19.36 -11.86
N VAL A 59 -8.43 -18.72 -10.74
CA VAL A 59 -7.05 -18.61 -10.27
C VAL A 59 -6.68 -19.74 -9.31
N VAL A 60 -7.55 -20.03 -8.34
CA VAL A 60 -7.32 -21.04 -7.31
C VAL A 60 -8.62 -21.74 -6.91
N SER A 61 -8.52 -23.01 -6.59
CA SER A 61 -9.65 -23.82 -6.07
C SER A 61 -9.18 -24.68 -4.93
N GLY A 62 -10.02 -24.85 -3.90
CA GLY A 62 -9.71 -25.68 -2.75
C GLY A 62 -10.51 -25.27 -1.51
N CYS A 63 -9.97 -25.59 -0.34
CA CYS A 63 -10.63 -25.42 0.95
C CYS A 63 -9.89 -24.40 1.82
N VAL A 64 -10.67 -23.57 2.53
CA VAL A 64 -10.18 -22.60 3.51
C VAL A 64 -11.00 -22.68 4.80
N PRO A 65 -10.42 -22.31 5.96
CA PRO A 65 -11.18 -22.27 7.21
C PRO A 65 -12.31 -21.21 7.17
N ALA A 66 -13.54 -21.63 7.46
CA ALA A 66 -14.73 -20.76 7.44
C ALA A 66 -14.60 -19.49 8.30
N LYS A 67 -13.85 -19.58 9.42
CA LYS A 67 -13.58 -18.44 10.33
C LYS A 67 -12.90 -17.24 9.67
N HIS A 68 -12.29 -17.43 8.50
CA HIS A 68 -11.63 -16.36 7.71
C HIS A 68 -12.51 -15.82 6.59
N LEU A 69 -13.75 -16.26 6.52
CA LEU A 69 -14.73 -15.83 5.52
C LEU A 69 -15.89 -15.10 6.21
N ARG A 70 -16.37 -14.05 5.56
CA ARG A 70 -17.60 -13.37 5.93
C ARG A 70 -18.59 -13.48 4.78
N LYS A 71 -19.79 -13.98 5.06
CA LYS A 71 -20.88 -14.00 4.09
C LYS A 71 -21.22 -12.58 3.67
N THR A 72 -21.39 -12.37 2.38
CA THR A 72 -21.74 -11.09 1.77
C THR A 72 -22.68 -11.31 0.60
N VAL A 73 -23.18 -10.24 0.03
CA VAL A 73 -23.94 -10.28 -1.21
C VAL A 73 -22.99 -9.98 -2.37
N GLN A 74 -23.12 -10.70 -3.46
CA GLN A 74 -22.39 -10.37 -4.68
C GLN A 74 -22.87 -9.00 -5.17
N GLY A 75 -22.03 -7.99 -5.07
CA GLY A 75 -22.31 -6.64 -5.51
C GLY A 75 -22.02 -6.46 -7.00
N GLU A 76 -22.41 -5.29 -7.51
CA GLU A 76 -22.03 -4.87 -8.84
C GLU A 76 -20.52 -4.52 -8.89
N PHE A 77 -19.92 -4.69 -10.05
CA PHE A 77 -18.55 -4.25 -10.30
C PHE A 77 -18.44 -2.73 -10.12
N SER A 78 -17.47 -2.28 -9.35
CA SER A 78 -17.26 -0.84 -9.15
C SER A 78 -16.67 -0.20 -10.41
N ARG A 79 -17.48 0.57 -11.11
CA ARG A 79 -17.03 1.35 -12.27
C ARG A 79 -15.98 2.41 -11.93
N ALA A 80 -15.80 2.73 -10.66
CA ALA A 80 -14.71 3.59 -10.21
C ALA A 80 -13.32 2.99 -10.48
N MET A 81 -13.26 1.68 -10.79
CA MET A 81 -12.01 1.03 -11.24
C MET A 81 -11.66 1.33 -12.70
N LEU A 82 -12.60 1.75 -13.53
CA LEU A 82 -12.33 2.03 -14.93
C LEU A 82 -11.51 3.30 -15.08
N GLY A 83 -10.57 3.31 -16.00
CA GLY A 83 -9.70 4.46 -16.27
C GLY A 83 -8.26 4.08 -16.59
N ASP A 84 -7.40 5.08 -16.57
CA ASP A 84 -6.00 4.97 -16.95
C ASP A 84 -5.10 4.85 -15.73
N TYR A 85 -4.09 4.00 -15.85
CA TYR A 85 -3.14 3.64 -14.80
C TYR A 85 -1.72 3.67 -15.33
N ILE A 86 -0.78 3.99 -14.46
CA ILE A 86 0.65 3.93 -14.74
C ILE A 86 1.41 3.39 -13.54
N GLY A 87 2.50 2.70 -13.76
CA GLY A 87 3.33 2.21 -12.67
C GLY A 87 4.63 1.57 -13.13
N LYS A 88 5.51 1.37 -12.16
CA LYS A 88 6.77 0.67 -12.37
C LYS A 88 6.49 -0.82 -12.56
N ALA A 89 7.19 -1.42 -13.52
CA ALA A 89 7.09 -2.84 -13.80
C ALA A 89 8.35 -3.61 -13.34
N PRO A 90 8.26 -4.94 -13.19
CA PRO A 90 9.42 -5.78 -12.93
C PRO A 90 10.42 -5.71 -14.08
N ALA A 91 11.73 -5.74 -13.78
CA ALA A 91 12.75 -5.82 -14.81
C ALA A 91 12.49 -7.01 -15.76
N PRO A 92 12.74 -6.88 -17.07
CA PRO A 92 13.45 -5.79 -17.76
C PRO A 92 12.57 -4.57 -18.13
N VAL A 93 11.28 -4.58 -17.81
CA VAL A 93 10.36 -3.49 -18.12
C VAL A 93 10.65 -2.30 -17.18
N SER A 94 10.65 -1.09 -17.71
CA SER A 94 10.90 0.13 -16.95
C SER A 94 9.63 0.62 -16.25
N TYR A 95 8.54 0.71 -17.02
CA TYR A 95 7.21 1.06 -16.52
C TYR A 95 6.13 0.50 -17.44
N SER A 96 4.90 0.48 -16.94
CA SER A 96 3.73 0.06 -17.72
C SER A 96 2.62 1.10 -17.61
N THR A 97 1.86 1.24 -18.68
CA THR A 97 0.56 1.92 -18.68
C THR A 97 -0.55 0.92 -18.88
N ALA A 98 -1.71 1.18 -18.31
CA ALA A 98 -2.87 0.31 -18.47
C ALA A 98 -4.16 1.14 -18.57
N THR A 99 -5.04 0.74 -19.47
CA THR A 99 -6.40 1.28 -19.56
C THR A 99 -7.38 0.18 -19.23
N LEU A 100 -8.21 0.38 -18.21
CA LEU A 100 -9.36 -0.48 -17.89
C LEU A 100 -10.63 0.13 -18.47
N SER A 101 -11.34 -0.64 -19.29
CA SER A 101 -12.62 -0.26 -19.88
C SER A 101 -13.64 -1.40 -19.79
N GLU A 102 -14.93 -1.09 -19.84
CA GLU A 102 -16.01 -2.08 -19.86
C GLU A 102 -16.60 -2.15 -21.27
N LYS A 103 -16.78 -3.35 -21.81
CA LYS A 103 -17.41 -3.59 -23.08
C LYS A 103 -18.17 -4.94 -23.08
N GLU A 104 -19.44 -4.93 -23.44
CA GLU A 104 -20.28 -6.15 -23.56
C GLU A 104 -20.29 -7.02 -22.29
N GLY A 105 -20.23 -6.39 -21.09
CA GLY A 105 -20.22 -7.10 -19.82
C GLY A 105 -18.86 -7.68 -19.39
N TYR A 106 -17.84 -7.47 -20.20
CA TYR A 106 -16.45 -7.81 -19.87
C TYR A 106 -15.66 -6.56 -19.47
N VAL A 107 -14.61 -6.78 -18.71
CA VAL A 107 -13.58 -5.75 -18.48
C VAL A 107 -12.41 -6.03 -19.41
N VAL A 108 -12.01 -4.99 -20.14
CA VAL A 108 -10.86 -5.03 -21.05
C VAL A 108 -9.71 -4.26 -20.40
N LEU A 109 -8.58 -4.91 -20.25
CA LEU A 109 -7.32 -4.31 -19.85
C LEU A 109 -6.41 -4.18 -21.08
N GLN A 110 -6.10 -2.96 -21.47
CA GLN A 110 -5.04 -2.69 -22.43
C GLN A 110 -3.79 -2.32 -21.64
N LEU A 111 -2.79 -3.20 -21.64
CA LEU A 111 -1.53 -3.04 -20.91
C LEU A 111 -0.42 -2.78 -21.92
N THR A 112 0.38 -1.76 -21.69
CA THR A 112 1.56 -1.48 -22.50
C THR A 112 2.79 -1.38 -21.60
N ASP A 113 3.75 -2.25 -21.86
CA ASP A 113 5.03 -2.29 -21.18
C ASP A 113 6.08 -1.51 -21.98
N PHE A 114 6.86 -0.69 -21.31
CA PHE A 114 7.90 0.11 -21.88
C PHE A 114 9.27 -0.28 -21.30
N VAL A 115 10.23 -0.50 -22.18
CA VAL A 115 11.64 -0.66 -21.84
C VAL A 115 12.38 0.58 -22.29
N GLU A 116 12.89 1.37 -21.36
CA GLU A 116 13.67 2.56 -21.69
C GLU A 116 15.03 2.18 -22.30
N PRO A 117 15.57 3.03 -23.19
CA PRO A 117 16.92 2.87 -23.70
C PRO A 117 17.93 2.79 -22.57
N ASP A 118 18.88 1.86 -22.66
CA ASP A 118 19.97 1.80 -21.68
C ASP A 118 20.98 2.95 -21.89
N SER A 119 21.81 3.19 -20.88
CA SER A 119 22.84 4.24 -20.91
C SER A 119 23.93 4.00 -21.96
N GLN A 120 23.92 2.85 -22.65
CA GLN A 120 24.87 2.48 -23.72
C GLN A 120 24.30 2.68 -25.12
N GLY A 121 23.10 3.26 -25.26
CA GLY A 121 22.47 3.57 -26.53
C GLY A 121 21.64 2.44 -27.14
N GLY A 122 21.23 1.47 -26.32
CA GLY A 122 20.21 0.49 -26.73
C GLY A 122 18.90 1.17 -27.13
N GLN A 123 18.20 0.63 -28.12
CA GLN A 123 16.89 1.14 -28.50
C GLN A 123 15.85 0.71 -27.47
N GLY A 124 15.05 1.68 -27.00
CA GLY A 124 13.86 1.38 -26.19
C GLY A 124 12.88 0.52 -26.99
N SER A 125 12.08 -0.26 -26.30
CA SER A 125 11.03 -1.08 -26.90
C SER A 125 9.71 -0.95 -26.16
N GLN A 126 8.62 -1.32 -26.84
CA GLN A 126 7.27 -1.30 -26.32
C GLN A 126 6.57 -2.59 -26.69
N ALA A 127 5.81 -3.17 -25.75
CA ALA A 127 4.96 -4.33 -26.00
C ALA A 127 3.56 -4.05 -25.44
N SER A 128 2.53 -4.31 -26.26
CA SER A 128 1.14 -4.07 -25.87
C SER A 128 0.36 -5.39 -25.83
N TYR A 129 -0.45 -5.53 -24.79
CA TYR A 129 -1.27 -6.69 -24.50
C TYR A 129 -2.72 -6.26 -24.27
N VAL A 130 -3.67 -7.07 -24.70
CA VAL A 130 -5.07 -6.87 -24.37
C VAL A 130 -5.58 -8.10 -23.65
N TYR A 131 -6.04 -7.91 -22.44
CA TYR A 131 -6.64 -8.97 -21.63
C TYR A 131 -8.13 -8.71 -21.46
N VAL A 132 -8.90 -9.78 -21.45
CA VAL A 132 -10.35 -9.73 -21.22
C VAL A 132 -10.68 -10.59 -20.03
N GLY A 133 -11.47 -10.03 -19.13
CA GLY A 133 -11.84 -10.66 -17.89
C GLY A 133 -13.27 -10.43 -17.48
N VAL A 134 -13.66 -11.09 -16.40
CA VAL A 134 -14.97 -10.96 -15.79
C VAL A 134 -14.87 -10.07 -14.56
N PRO A 135 -15.82 -9.11 -14.41
CA PRO A 135 -15.84 -8.22 -13.26
C PRO A 135 -16.17 -8.96 -11.98
N ARG A 136 -15.64 -8.44 -10.88
CA ARG A 136 -15.88 -8.88 -9.50
C ARG A 136 -16.13 -7.67 -8.61
N ASN A 137 -16.58 -7.87 -7.37
CA ASN A 137 -16.81 -6.79 -6.42
C ASN A 137 -15.60 -5.87 -6.21
N ASN A 138 -14.43 -6.48 -6.06
CA ASN A 138 -13.18 -5.80 -5.68
C ASN A 138 -12.10 -5.91 -6.74
N GLY A 139 -12.43 -6.43 -7.94
CA GLY A 139 -11.43 -6.62 -8.96
C GLY A 139 -11.95 -7.29 -10.23
N VAL A 140 -11.01 -7.76 -11.03
CA VAL A 140 -11.26 -8.43 -12.31
C VAL A 140 -10.37 -9.64 -12.40
N THR A 141 -10.94 -10.78 -12.81
CA THR A 141 -10.17 -11.96 -13.20
C THR A 141 -10.06 -11.99 -14.72
N PHE A 142 -8.86 -11.78 -15.23
CA PHE A 142 -8.58 -11.87 -16.66
C PHE A 142 -8.33 -13.31 -17.07
N THR A 143 -9.10 -13.77 -18.02
CA THR A 143 -9.11 -15.17 -18.46
C THR A 143 -8.66 -15.37 -19.90
N HIS A 144 -8.63 -14.31 -20.71
CA HIS A 144 -8.26 -14.38 -22.12
C HIS A 144 -7.28 -13.25 -22.48
N SER A 145 -6.42 -13.53 -23.46
CA SER A 145 -5.59 -12.53 -24.13
C SER A 145 -5.98 -12.48 -25.59
N LEU A 146 -6.24 -11.28 -26.09
CA LEU A 146 -6.63 -11.04 -27.48
C LEU A 146 -5.46 -10.53 -28.31
N TYR A 147 -5.17 -11.23 -29.40
CA TYR A 147 -4.18 -10.78 -30.38
C TYR A 147 -4.53 -11.33 -31.79
N PRO A 148 -4.81 -10.46 -32.75
CA PRO A 148 -5.02 -9.00 -32.60
C PRO A 148 -6.32 -8.68 -31.86
N TYR A 149 -6.37 -7.53 -31.17
CA TYR A 149 -7.59 -6.97 -30.62
C TYR A 149 -8.17 -5.95 -31.62
N VAL A 150 -9.44 -6.07 -31.92
CA VAL A 150 -10.15 -5.17 -32.86
C VAL A 150 -11.26 -4.45 -32.10
N SER A 151 -11.03 -3.18 -31.81
CA SER A 151 -11.87 -2.39 -30.90
C SER A 151 -13.31 -2.15 -31.38
N ASN A 152 -13.55 -2.19 -32.69
CA ASN A 152 -14.87 -1.99 -33.32
C ASN A 152 -15.64 -3.28 -33.61
N GLU A 153 -15.08 -4.43 -33.31
CA GLU A 153 -15.76 -5.73 -33.43
C GLU A 153 -16.37 -6.18 -32.10
N SER A 154 -17.29 -7.15 -32.16
CA SER A 154 -17.88 -7.75 -30.94
C SER A 154 -16.80 -8.41 -30.09
N LEU A 155 -16.75 -8.01 -28.83
CA LEU A 155 -15.79 -8.57 -27.87
C LEU A 155 -16.13 -10.03 -27.54
N ALA A 156 -17.42 -10.37 -27.44
CA ALA A 156 -17.86 -11.73 -27.18
C ALA A 156 -17.37 -12.73 -28.25
N LEU A 157 -17.44 -12.35 -29.53
CA LEU A 157 -16.93 -13.18 -30.64
C LEU A 157 -15.40 -13.31 -30.59
N GLN A 158 -14.68 -12.23 -30.25
CA GLN A 158 -13.23 -12.30 -30.12
C GLN A 158 -12.80 -13.20 -28.95
N VAL A 159 -13.51 -13.16 -27.83
CA VAL A 159 -13.28 -14.04 -26.67
C VAL A 159 -13.55 -15.49 -27.03
N GLU A 160 -14.68 -15.78 -27.70
CA GLU A 160 -15.02 -17.12 -28.14
C GLU A 160 -13.97 -17.72 -29.11
N GLY A 161 -13.43 -16.91 -30.00
CA GLY A 161 -12.38 -17.29 -30.95
C GLY A 161 -10.96 -17.33 -30.37
N SER A 162 -10.76 -16.87 -29.16
CA SER A 162 -9.46 -16.78 -28.53
C SER A 162 -9.13 -17.99 -27.66
N ARG A 163 -7.86 -18.10 -27.24
CA ARG A 163 -7.44 -19.13 -26.27
C ARG A 163 -7.47 -18.56 -24.86
N PRO A 164 -8.02 -19.29 -23.88
CA PRO A 164 -7.91 -18.91 -22.48
C PRO A 164 -6.44 -18.80 -22.06
N LEU A 165 -6.16 -17.89 -21.15
CA LEU A 165 -4.86 -17.82 -20.50
C LEU A 165 -4.56 -19.13 -19.76
N ARG A 166 -3.32 -19.57 -19.81
CA ARG A 166 -2.87 -20.76 -19.11
C ARG A 166 -2.98 -20.59 -17.59
N GLU A 167 -2.63 -19.39 -17.13
CA GLU A 167 -2.77 -18.93 -15.75
C GLU A 167 -3.50 -17.59 -15.75
N PRO A 168 -4.76 -17.54 -15.32
CA PRO A 168 -5.49 -16.30 -15.23
C PRO A 168 -4.83 -15.33 -14.24
N TYR A 169 -4.89 -14.04 -14.56
CA TYR A 169 -4.46 -12.98 -13.66
C TYR A 169 -5.64 -12.43 -12.86
N GLU A 170 -5.42 -12.10 -11.62
CA GLU A 170 -6.37 -11.35 -10.80
C GLU A 170 -5.84 -9.95 -10.56
N PHE A 171 -6.58 -8.95 -11.06
CA PHE A 171 -6.33 -7.55 -10.76
C PHE A 171 -7.38 -7.09 -9.75
N VAL A 172 -6.92 -6.45 -8.69
CA VAL A 172 -7.79 -5.86 -7.67
C VAL A 172 -7.42 -4.41 -7.48
N VAL A 173 -8.44 -3.57 -7.34
CA VAL A 173 -8.21 -2.21 -6.89
C VAL A 173 -7.99 -2.23 -5.39
N ALA A 174 -6.77 -1.91 -5.02
CA ALA A 174 -6.46 -1.61 -3.65
C ALA A 174 -6.87 -0.15 -3.35
N GLU A 175 -6.89 0.17 -2.08
CA GLU A 175 -7.16 1.52 -1.62
C GLU A 175 -6.19 2.55 -2.22
N GLY A 176 -6.64 3.78 -2.34
CA GLY A 176 -5.86 4.86 -2.92
C GLY A 176 -5.71 4.81 -4.44
N GLY A 177 -6.60 4.09 -5.15
CA GLY A 177 -6.59 4.04 -6.62
C GLY A 177 -5.43 3.22 -7.19
N VAL A 178 -4.86 2.28 -6.42
CA VAL A 178 -3.82 1.37 -6.90
C VAL A 178 -4.44 0.11 -7.46
N LEU A 179 -4.12 -0.22 -8.70
CA LEU A 179 -4.46 -1.48 -9.35
C LEU A 179 -3.29 -2.46 -9.16
N ARG A 180 -3.55 -3.60 -8.54
CA ARG A 180 -2.54 -4.65 -8.30
C ARG A 180 -2.88 -5.93 -9.04
N ALA A 181 -1.88 -6.49 -9.72
CA ALA A 181 -1.94 -7.82 -10.27
C ALA A 181 -1.40 -8.83 -9.26
N TYR A 182 -2.15 -9.91 -9.05
CA TYR A 182 -1.80 -10.99 -8.13
C TYR A 182 -1.78 -12.33 -8.87
N ASP A 183 -0.86 -13.17 -8.47
CA ASP A 183 -0.90 -14.59 -8.81
C ASP A 183 -1.72 -15.39 -7.79
N ARG A 184 -1.79 -16.72 -7.98
CA ARG A 184 -2.50 -17.64 -7.08
C ARG A 184 -1.90 -17.74 -5.67
N LEU A 185 -0.67 -17.26 -5.46
CA LEU A 185 0.01 -17.25 -4.16
C LEU A 185 -0.15 -15.91 -3.44
N LEU A 186 -0.94 -14.98 -4.00
CA LEU A 186 -1.07 -13.59 -3.55
C LEU A 186 0.27 -12.84 -3.57
N GLU A 187 1.17 -13.20 -4.45
CA GLU A 187 2.35 -12.41 -4.74
C GLU A 187 2.01 -11.31 -5.72
N VAL A 188 2.37 -10.08 -5.37
CA VAL A 188 2.14 -8.93 -6.24
C VAL A 188 3.09 -9.01 -7.43
N GLN A 189 2.53 -9.18 -8.61
CA GLN A 189 3.28 -9.20 -9.85
C GLN A 189 3.48 -7.78 -10.43
N GLN A 190 2.48 -6.93 -10.26
CA GLN A 190 2.50 -5.57 -10.79
C GLN A 190 1.60 -4.66 -9.96
N SER A 191 1.96 -3.39 -9.85
CA SER A 191 1.15 -2.33 -9.25
C SER A 191 1.13 -1.11 -10.14
N LEU A 192 -0.05 -0.61 -10.42
CA LEU A 192 -0.31 0.55 -11.25
C LEU A 192 -1.17 1.55 -10.48
N HIS A 193 -0.90 2.82 -10.64
CA HIS A 193 -1.64 3.91 -10.01
C HIS A 193 -2.54 4.58 -11.04
N ARG A 194 -3.70 5.02 -10.65
CA ARG A 194 -4.52 5.88 -11.50
C ARG A 194 -3.85 7.23 -11.67
N GLU A 195 -3.79 7.73 -12.91
CA GLU A 195 -3.24 9.05 -13.22
C GLU A 195 -4.13 10.19 -12.70
N ASP A 196 -5.45 9.95 -12.64
CA ASP A 196 -6.46 10.94 -12.26
C ASP A 196 -6.86 10.86 -10.77
N VAL A 197 -6.35 9.89 -10.01
CA VAL A 197 -6.63 9.72 -8.59
C VAL A 197 -5.35 9.86 -7.79
N PRO A 198 -5.25 10.90 -6.96
CA PRO A 198 -4.11 11.09 -6.09
C PRO A 198 -3.87 9.90 -5.17
N VAL A 199 -2.62 9.50 -4.97
CA VAL A 199 -2.26 8.53 -3.95
C VAL A 199 -2.64 9.09 -2.59
N ALA A 200 -3.50 8.39 -1.84
CA ALA A 200 -3.92 8.86 -0.53
C ALA A 200 -2.71 9.05 0.40
N GLU A 201 -2.64 10.16 1.14
CA GLU A 201 -1.50 10.45 2.02
C GLU A 201 -1.31 9.39 3.10
N ARG A 202 -2.41 8.74 3.58
CA ARG A 202 -2.30 7.60 4.50
C ARG A 202 -1.39 6.48 4.00
N ASN A 203 -1.29 6.27 2.68
CA ASN A 203 -0.40 5.26 2.10
C ASN A 203 1.09 5.61 2.33
N LEU A 204 1.42 6.90 2.42
CA LEU A 204 2.77 7.39 2.73
C LEU A 204 3.20 7.02 4.16
N PHE A 205 2.24 6.79 5.04
CA PHE A 205 2.44 6.31 6.41
C PHE A 205 2.35 4.78 6.50
N GLN A 206 2.31 4.07 5.35
CA GLN A 206 2.16 2.60 5.27
C GLN A 206 0.85 2.08 5.88
N LEU A 207 -0.19 2.92 5.90
CA LEU A 207 -1.50 2.59 6.44
C LEU A 207 -2.43 2.07 5.33
N ARG A 208 -3.28 1.11 5.70
CA ARG A 208 -4.27 0.45 4.85
C ARG A 208 -5.64 0.54 5.49
N GLY A 209 -6.64 0.39 4.68
CA GLY A 209 -8.01 0.50 5.14
C GLY A 209 -8.46 1.96 5.21
N ASN A 210 -9.72 2.16 5.51
CA ASN A 210 -10.28 3.49 5.63
C ASN A 210 -9.94 4.10 7.00
N VAL A 211 -8.63 4.35 7.21
CA VAL A 211 -8.10 4.86 8.48
C VAL A 211 -8.59 6.27 8.73
N LYS A 212 -9.17 6.47 9.90
CA LYS A 212 -9.61 7.77 10.41
C LYS A 212 -8.53 8.44 11.26
N GLU A 213 -7.93 7.66 12.15
CA GLU A 213 -6.95 8.18 13.10
C GLU A 213 -5.91 7.12 13.44
N VAL A 214 -4.68 7.51 13.63
CA VAL A 214 -3.62 6.67 14.17
C VAL A 214 -2.86 7.41 15.27
N GLY A 215 -2.85 6.81 16.45
CA GLY A 215 -1.95 7.19 17.55
C GLY A 215 -0.66 6.37 17.45
N TYR A 216 0.48 7.03 17.51
CA TYR A 216 1.79 6.45 17.29
C TYR A 216 2.72 6.69 18.47
N VAL A 217 3.39 5.64 18.93
CA VAL A 217 4.38 5.72 20.02
C VAL A 217 5.66 5.03 19.57
N ARG A 218 6.79 5.73 19.72
CA ARG A 218 8.13 5.16 19.58
C ARG A 218 8.90 5.38 20.87
N ALA A 219 9.44 4.30 21.43
CA ALA A 219 10.25 4.32 22.63
C ALA A 219 11.65 3.79 22.33
N TYR A 220 12.65 4.65 22.42
CA TYR A 220 14.06 4.28 22.28
C TYR A 220 14.58 3.62 23.55
N ARG A 221 15.55 2.73 23.40
CA ARG A 221 16.25 2.14 24.51
C ARG A 221 17.19 3.18 25.16
N GLU A 222 16.99 3.46 26.45
CA GLU A 222 17.72 4.54 27.15
C GLU A 222 19.24 4.41 27.13
N ASP A 223 19.75 3.19 27.33
CA ASP A 223 21.20 2.94 27.30
C ASP A 223 21.79 3.12 25.91
N PHE A 224 21.01 2.84 24.84
CA PHE A 224 21.40 3.13 23.48
C PHE A 224 21.56 4.65 23.28
N LEU A 225 20.59 5.44 23.66
CA LEU A 225 20.68 6.90 23.61
C LEU A 225 21.88 7.43 24.40
N LYS A 226 22.12 6.91 25.61
CA LYS A 226 23.27 7.30 26.47
C LYS A 226 24.62 6.97 25.85
N THR A 227 24.73 5.88 25.09
CA THR A 227 25.99 5.53 24.37
C THR A 227 26.26 6.44 23.18
N MET A 228 25.19 6.99 22.59
CA MET A 228 25.29 7.93 21.47
C MET A 228 25.55 9.36 21.90
N ASP A 229 25.14 9.75 23.11
CA ASP A 229 25.25 11.11 23.68
C ASP A 229 26.68 11.53 24.04
N LYS A 230 27.67 10.66 24.01
CA LYS A 230 29.06 10.99 24.39
C LYS A 230 29.65 12.13 23.55
N ASP A 231 29.11 12.36 22.35
CA ASP A 231 29.60 13.36 21.41
C ASP A 231 28.71 14.60 21.25
N THR A 232 27.54 14.68 21.90
CA THR A 232 26.51 15.68 21.60
C THR A 232 26.20 16.66 22.72
N ASN A 233 27.03 16.71 23.80
CA ASN A 233 26.77 17.55 24.98
C ASN A 233 25.36 17.36 25.60
N GLY A 234 24.81 16.13 25.53
CA GLY A 234 23.55 15.76 26.17
C GLY A 234 22.30 15.95 25.31
N SER A 235 22.40 16.42 24.07
CA SER A 235 21.23 16.55 23.18
C SER A 235 21.33 15.68 21.94
N HIS A 236 20.92 14.39 22.06
CA HIS A 236 20.77 13.53 20.89
C HIS A 236 19.45 13.87 20.19
N PRO A 237 19.44 14.01 18.84
CA PRO A 237 18.21 14.37 18.10
C PRO A 237 17.15 13.26 18.12
N LEU A 238 17.51 12.00 18.41
CA LEU A 238 16.55 10.92 18.58
C LEU A 238 15.95 10.95 19.98
N ARG A 239 14.63 10.94 20.05
CA ARG A 239 13.87 10.94 21.31
C ARG A 239 12.61 10.09 21.19
N ASN A 240 12.03 9.75 22.33
CA ASN A 240 10.73 9.12 22.33
C ASN A 240 9.70 10.01 21.63
N MET A 241 8.85 9.41 20.83
CA MET A 241 7.85 10.11 20.04
C MET A 241 6.46 9.63 20.40
N PHE A 242 5.56 10.58 20.57
CA PHE A 242 4.12 10.35 20.72
C PHE A 242 3.44 11.29 19.74
N LYS A 243 2.79 10.73 18.72
CA LYS A 243 2.08 11.54 17.72
C LYS A 243 0.71 10.95 17.38
N SER A 244 -0.19 11.81 16.94
CA SER A 244 -1.48 11.46 16.38
C SER A 244 -1.63 12.03 15.00
N LEU A 245 -2.19 11.26 14.10
CA LEU A 245 -2.51 11.63 12.72
C LEU A 245 -3.99 11.35 12.49
N SER A 246 -4.72 12.32 11.98
CA SER A 246 -6.10 12.13 11.54
C SER A 246 -6.19 12.36 10.04
N PHE A 247 -7.00 11.55 9.36
CA PHE A 247 -7.17 11.58 7.92
C PHE A 247 -8.62 11.91 7.56
N SER A 248 -8.82 12.51 6.39
CA SER A 248 -10.14 12.63 5.79
C SER A 248 -10.61 11.26 5.25
N PRO A 249 -11.91 11.09 4.93
CA PRO A 249 -12.40 9.87 4.28
C PRO A 249 -11.65 9.51 2.98
N ASP A 250 -11.18 10.52 2.24
CA ASP A 250 -10.38 10.35 1.03
C ASP A 250 -8.93 9.93 1.31
N GLY A 251 -8.54 9.88 2.59
CA GLY A 251 -7.23 9.45 3.06
C GLY A 251 -6.15 10.52 3.01
N ASN A 252 -6.52 11.79 2.84
CA ASN A 252 -5.61 12.91 2.99
C ASN A 252 -5.43 13.26 4.46
N LEU A 253 -4.23 13.70 4.83
CA LEU A 253 -3.93 14.11 6.19
C LEU A 253 -4.73 15.38 6.52
N ALA A 254 -5.44 15.33 7.64
CA ALA A 254 -6.27 16.43 8.13
C ALA A 254 -5.66 17.10 9.37
N VAL A 255 -5.14 16.32 10.31
CA VAL A 255 -4.53 16.83 11.54
C VAL A 255 -3.29 16.03 11.88
N TYR A 256 -2.25 16.71 12.30
CA TYR A 256 -1.05 16.15 12.90
C TYR A 256 -0.85 16.74 14.29
N GLU A 257 -0.57 15.92 15.27
CA GLU A 257 -0.23 16.30 16.62
C GLU A 257 1.01 15.55 17.10
N ASN A 258 1.92 16.24 17.75
CA ASN A 258 3.12 15.69 18.35
C ASN A 258 3.20 16.08 19.83
N TYR A 259 3.61 15.14 20.67
CA TYR A 259 3.63 15.30 22.12
C TYR A 259 5.01 14.99 22.68
N ASP A 260 5.38 15.64 23.78
CA ASP A 260 6.60 15.33 24.53
C ASP A 260 6.45 14.03 25.35
N GLY A 261 7.53 13.65 26.05
CA GLY A 261 7.55 12.47 26.90
C GLY A 261 6.55 12.49 28.09
N ASN A 262 5.97 13.64 28.41
CA ASN A 262 4.95 13.84 29.44
C ASN A 262 3.53 13.95 28.85
N MET A 263 3.36 13.67 27.58
CA MET A 263 2.09 13.82 26.84
C MET A 263 1.59 15.26 26.75
N LYS A 264 2.49 16.24 26.87
CA LYS A 264 2.17 17.63 26.59
C LYS A 264 2.27 17.87 25.07
N LEU A 265 1.23 18.49 24.50
CA LEU A 265 1.22 18.88 23.10
C LEU A 265 2.33 19.90 22.83
N ILE A 266 3.20 19.60 21.87
CA ILE A 266 4.29 20.48 21.44
C ILE A 266 4.09 21.02 20.02
N GLU A 267 3.40 20.26 19.18
CA GLU A 267 3.09 20.66 17.81
C GLU A 267 1.70 20.22 17.42
N LYS A 268 0.97 21.08 16.72
CA LYS A 268 -0.32 20.78 16.13
C LYS A 268 -0.46 21.48 14.79
N TYR A 269 -0.82 20.76 13.75
CA TYR A 269 -1.08 21.30 12.42
C TYR A 269 -2.42 20.82 11.90
N ILE A 270 -3.16 21.72 11.27
CA ILE A 270 -4.40 21.44 10.54
C ILE A 270 -4.10 21.65 9.07
N PHE A 271 -4.46 20.69 8.25
CA PHE A 271 -4.18 20.68 6.82
C PHE A 271 -5.45 20.97 6.04
N ALA A 272 -5.35 21.87 5.09
CA ALA A 272 -6.36 22.11 4.07
C ALA A 272 -5.72 21.93 2.71
N SER A 273 -6.35 21.17 1.84
CA SER A 273 -5.88 20.92 0.47
C SER A 273 -6.90 21.43 -0.54
N ASP A 274 -6.41 22.06 -1.61
CA ASP A 274 -7.17 22.44 -2.79
C ASP A 274 -6.41 21.90 -4.02
N GLY A 275 -6.83 20.75 -4.51
CA GLY A 275 -6.10 20.03 -5.54
C GLY A 275 -4.70 19.62 -5.07
N SER A 276 -3.67 20.15 -5.75
CA SER A 276 -2.25 19.89 -5.42
C SER A 276 -1.68 20.81 -4.35
N ASP A 277 -2.36 21.90 -4.03
CA ASP A 277 -1.86 22.89 -3.06
C ASP A 277 -2.34 22.55 -1.66
N VAL A 278 -1.43 22.58 -0.71
CA VAL A 278 -1.69 22.24 0.69
C VAL A 278 -1.25 23.38 1.59
N LEU A 279 -2.13 23.78 2.48
CA LEU A 279 -1.87 24.73 3.55
C LEU A 279 -1.89 23.99 4.87
N ALA A 280 -0.84 24.15 5.68
CA ALA A 280 -0.77 23.68 7.05
C ALA A 280 -0.67 24.87 8.01
N GLU A 281 -1.59 24.97 8.93
CA GLU A 281 -1.60 26.04 9.96
C GLU A 281 -1.68 25.42 11.35
N GLY A 282 -0.99 26.04 12.32
CA GLY A 282 -1.03 25.53 13.68
C GLY A 282 -0.01 26.19 14.59
N GLU A 283 0.48 25.41 15.53
CA GLU A 283 1.43 25.84 16.55
C GLU A 283 2.59 24.85 16.69
N ARG A 284 3.78 25.41 16.94
CA ARG A 284 4.98 24.68 17.35
C ARG A 284 5.56 25.32 18.60
N ASN A 285 5.72 24.59 19.69
CA ASN A 285 6.19 25.10 20.98
C ASN A 285 5.42 26.34 21.47
N GLY A 286 4.11 26.42 21.16
CA GLY A 286 3.28 27.59 21.51
C GLY A 286 3.50 28.84 20.64
N GLN A 287 4.24 28.70 19.54
CA GLN A 287 4.43 29.76 18.54
C GLN A 287 3.64 29.42 17.26
N PRO A 288 3.08 30.43 16.59
CA PRO A 288 2.37 30.21 15.34
C PRO A 288 3.26 29.57 14.28
N PHE A 289 2.70 28.62 13.54
CA PHE A 289 3.33 27.96 12.40
C PHE A 289 2.40 27.98 11.21
N ARG A 290 2.93 28.28 10.04
CA ARG A 290 2.23 28.23 8.78
C ARG A 290 3.13 27.66 7.70
N ALA A 291 2.61 26.75 6.90
CA ALA A 291 3.31 26.21 5.73
C ALA A 291 2.38 26.18 4.53
N ALA A 292 2.92 26.51 3.37
CA ALA A 292 2.24 26.38 2.09
C ALA A 292 3.14 25.59 1.14
N TYR A 293 2.63 24.52 0.57
CA TYR A 293 3.38 23.66 -0.32
C TYR A 293 2.49 23.03 -1.39
N THR A 294 3.12 22.68 -2.52
CA THR A 294 2.49 21.99 -3.63
C THR A 294 2.90 20.52 -3.59
N ARG A 295 1.92 19.64 -3.69
CA ARG A 295 2.09 18.21 -3.87
C ARG A 295 2.09 17.89 -5.36
N LYS A 296 3.13 17.20 -5.84
CA LYS A 296 3.20 16.69 -7.22
C LYS A 296 3.39 15.19 -7.21
N GLU A 297 2.56 14.50 -7.94
CA GLU A 297 2.71 13.07 -8.19
C GLU A 297 3.42 12.85 -9.52
N GLY A 298 4.43 12.00 -9.49
CA GLY A 298 5.10 11.46 -10.66
C GLY A 298 4.88 9.96 -10.73
N ASN A 299 5.33 9.34 -11.82
CA ASN A 299 5.12 7.92 -12.10
C ASN A 299 5.56 6.97 -10.99
N PHE A 300 6.55 7.38 -10.18
CA PHE A 300 7.15 6.50 -9.15
C PHE A 300 7.37 7.21 -7.82
N GLY A 301 6.72 8.34 -7.60
CA GLY A 301 6.93 9.06 -6.36
C GLY A 301 6.04 10.28 -6.22
N ILE A 302 6.09 10.84 -5.03
CA ILE A 302 5.37 12.07 -4.66
C ILE A 302 6.40 13.05 -4.14
N THR A 303 6.30 14.28 -4.59
CA THR A 303 7.15 15.38 -4.12
C THR A 303 6.32 16.46 -3.49
N TYR A 304 6.84 17.02 -2.40
CA TYR A 304 6.29 18.21 -1.75
C TYR A 304 7.32 19.33 -1.81
N ARG A 305 6.92 20.49 -2.29
CA ARG A 305 7.78 21.67 -2.41
C ARG A 305 7.03 22.91 -1.97
N GLY A 306 7.63 23.69 -1.10
CA GLY A 306 7.04 24.92 -0.60
C GLY A 306 7.89 25.63 0.44
N SER A 307 7.22 26.41 1.28
CA SER A 307 7.86 27.18 2.34
C SER A 307 7.02 27.15 3.62
N TYR A 308 7.69 27.46 4.73
CA TYR A 308 7.05 27.62 6.02
C TYR A 308 7.47 28.93 6.70
N GLU A 309 6.61 29.40 7.56
CA GLU A 309 6.86 30.45 8.54
C GLU A 309 6.67 29.88 9.93
N ASP A 310 7.67 30.06 10.78
CA ASP A 310 7.69 29.55 12.14
C ASP A 310 8.08 30.70 13.07
N GLY A 311 7.25 30.98 14.07
CA GLY A 311 7.50 32.08 15.03
C GLY A 311 8.80 31.91 15.84
N GLU A 312 9.34 30.69 15.92
CA GLU A 312 10.60 30.40 16.63
C GLU A 312 11.80 30.41 15.68
N SER A 313 11.73 29.77 14.53
CA SER A 313 12.87 29.57 13.63
C SER A 313 12.85 30.44 12.36
N GLY A 314 11.80 31.24 12.17
CA GLY A 314 11.66 32.11 10.99
C GLY A 314 11.13 31.41 9.77
N HIS A 315 11.70 31.70 8.60
CA HIS A 315 11.27 31.14 7.32
C HIS A 315 12.18 30.01 6.85
N GLY A 316 11.61 29.03 6.14
CA GLY A 316 12.38 27.93 5.54
C GLY A 316 11.68 27.27 4.37
N LEU A 317 12.40 26.37 3.71
CA LEU A 317 11.90 25.59 2.58
C LEU A 317 11.40 24.23 3.06
N ILE A 318 10.36 23.75 2.37
CA ILE A 318 9.83 22.38 2.49
C ILE A 318 10.24 21.62 1.24
N GLU A 319 11.00 20.55 1.44
CA GLU A 319 11.40 19.62 0.39
C GLU A 319 11.22 18.21 0.93
N CYS A 320 10.29 17.47 0.36
CA CYS A 320 10.07 16.08 0.71
C CYS A 320 9.81 15.26 -0.54
N ASP A 321 10.53 14.15 -0.68
CA ASP A 321 10.44 13.23 -1.79
C ASP A 321 10.14 11.83 -1.28
N TYR A 322 9.06 11.24 -1.77
CA TYR A 322 8.70 9.84 -1.55
C TYR A 322 8.89 9.07 -2.84
N ALA A 323 9.83 8.12 -2.86
CA ALA A 323 9.87 7.12 -3.91
C ALA A 323 9.01 5.93 -3.49
N LEU A 324 8.09 5.53 -4.36
CA LEU A 324 7.11 4.47 -4.09
C LEU A 324 7.55 3.16 -4.75
N ASN A 325 7.35 2.06 -4.04
CA ASN A 325 7.55 0.72 -4.60
C ASN A 325 6.31 0.28 -5.41
N MET A 326 6.36 -0.91 -5.99
CA MET A 326 5.27 -1.49 -6.78
C MET A 326 3.96 -1.66 -6.00
N ASN A 327 3.98 -1.58 -4.68
CA ASN A 327 2.79 -1.65 -3.82
C ASN A 327 2.22 -0.27 -3.49
N GLY A 328 2.75 0.81 -4.09
CA GLY A 328 2.33 2.18 -3.81
C GLY A 328 2.68 2.66 -2.40
N VAL A 329 3.61 2.00 -1.71
CA VAL A 329 4.10 2.41 -0.41
C VAL A 329 5.54 2.90 -0.49
N PRO A 330 5.97 3.84 0.37
CA PRO A 330 7.30 4.40 0.29
C PRO A 330 8.38 3.34 0.48
N PHE A 331 9.39 3.32 -0.39
CA PHE A 331 10.62 2.60 -0.16
C PHE A 331 11.80 3.53 0.11
N ASN A 332 11.71 4.79 -0.30
CA ASN A 332 12.68 5.82 0.05
C ASN A 332 11.95 7.13 0.36
N ILE A 333 12.37 7.80 1.42
CA ILE A 333 11.84 9.09 1.86
C ILE A 333 13.04 9.99 2.09
N THR A 334 13.05 11.15 1.45
CA THR A 334 14.01 12.23 1.71
C THR A 334 13.24 13.50 2.04
N HIS A 335 13.53 14.13 3.17
CA HIS A 335 12.86 15.38 3.53
C HIS A 335 13.71 16.32 4.36
N SER A 336 13.38 17.59 4.32
CA SER A 336 13.97 18.62 5.19
C SER A 336 13.29 18.64 6.56
N ARG A 337 14.00 19.16 7.57
CA ARG A 337 13.59 19.24 8.97
C ARG A 337 12.17 19.77 9.22
N ASN A 338 11.76 20.70 8.40
CA ASN A 338 10.58 21.52 8.68
C ASN A 338 9.40 21.19 7.78
N ALA A 339 9.35 19.99 7.26
CA ALA A 339 8.21 19.48 6.52
C ALA A 339 7.28 18.66 7.44
N PRO A 340 6.43 19.30 8.28
CA PRO A 340 5.40 18.54 8.97
C PRO A 340 4.45 17.97 7.94
N PRO A 341 3.95 16.77 8.13
CA PRO A 341 4.04 15.86 9.27
C PRO A 341 5.15 14.78 9.12
N PHE A 342 6.12 15.01 8.27
CA PHE A 342 7.01 13.99 7.70
C PHE A 342 8.24 13.68 8.57
N VAL A 343 8.31 14.25 9.78
CA VAL A 343 9.42 14.02 10.72
C VAL A 343 9.25 12.67 11.40
N ASP A 344 10.04 11.69 10.99
CA ASP A 344 9.98 10.33 11.55
C ASP A 344 10.99 10.06 12.67
N PHE A 345 12.09 10.82 12.76
CA PHE A 345 13.20 10.54 13.67
C PHE A 345 13.71 11.76 14.46
N GLY A 346 12.86 12.37 15.30
CA GLY A 346 13.32 13.44 16.18
C GLY A 346 13.54 14.80 15.48
N ASP A 347 14.55 15.57 15.93
CA ASP A 347 14.77 16.97 15.55
C ASP A 347 15.83 17.18 14.45
N GLY A 348 16.06 16.22 13.58
CA GLY A 348 17.05 16.34 12.50
C GLY A 348 16.72 17.41 11.47
N GLU A 349 17.74 17.93 10.81
CA GLU A 349 17.62 18.96 9.77
C GLU A 349 17.28 18.35 8.42
N ARG A 350 17.72 17.14 8.17
CA ARG A 350 17.49 16.37 6.96
C ARG A 350 17.42 14.89 7.27
N TYR A 351 16.49 14.22 6.64
CA TYR A 351 16.26 12.79 6.77
C TYR A 351 16.32 12.10 5.42
N ASP A 352 16.98 10.95 5.39
CA ASP A 352 16.89 9.98 4.30
C ASP A 352 16.53 8.63 4.92
N ILE A 353 15.41 8.05 4.50
CA ILE A 353 14.93 6.76 5.00
C ILE A 353 14.76 5.84 3.81
N THR A 354 15.34 4.64 3.89
CA THR A 354 15.16 3.59 2.90
C THR A 354 14.57 2.35 3.57
N TYR A 355 13.42 1.89 3.11
CA TYR A 355 12.79 0.66 3.56
C TYR A 355 13.11 -0.49 2.61
N ARG A 356 13.35 -1.66 3.18
CA ARG A 356 13.44 -2.92 2.43
C ARG A 356 12.26 -3.80 2.77
N TYR A 357 11.60 -4.27 1.72
CA TYR A 357 10.47 -5.17 1.80
C TYR A 357 10.94 -6.58 1.42
N ARG A 358 10.41 -7.60 2.10
CA ARG A 358 10.53 -8.97 1.59
C ARG A 358 9.74 -9.05 0.28
N GLN A 359 10.15 -9.93 -0.61
CA GLN A 359 9.48 -10.10 -1.91
C GLN A 359 7.97 -10.33 -1.68
N GLY A 360 7.16 -9.48 -2.31
CA GLY A 360 5.69 -9.51 -2.17
C GLY A 360 5.13 -9.06 -0.81
N GLY A 361 5.97 -8.78 0.18
CA GLY A 361 5.52 -8.40 1.52
C GLY A 361 4.98 -6.96 1.58
N PRO A 362 3.86 -6.74 2.27
CA PRO A 362 3.25 -5.41 2.38
C PRO A 362 3.93 -4.49 3.40
N LEU A 363 4.69 -5.07 4.33
CA LEU A 363 5.37 -4.35 5.40
C LEU A 363 6.88 -4.48 5.27
N PRO A 364 7.65 -3.43 5.62
CA PRO A 364 9.10 -3.49 5.54
C PRO A 364 9.66 -4.49 6.56
N SER A 365 10.71 -5.20 6.16
CA SER A 365 11.47 -6.12 7.01
C SER A 365 12.74 -5.51 7.55
N ALA A 366 13.21 -4.43 6.96
CA ALA A 366 14.36 -3.66 7.41
C ALA A 366 14.26 -2.21 6.93
N MET A 367 15.01 -1.32 7.60
CA MET A 367 15.18 0.06 7.18
C MET A 367 16.62 0.50 7.35
N SER A 368 17.03 1.45 6.53
CA SER A 368 18.24 2.24 6.74
C SER A 368 17.83 3.70 6.82
N PHE A 369 18.41 4.46 7.72
CA PHE A 369 18.09 5.87 7.83
C PHE A 369 19.33 6.70 8.18
N ARG A 370 19.35 7.90 7.64
CA ARG A 370 20.37 8.92 7.90
C ARG A 370 19.67 10.22 8.24
N PHE A 371 20.18 10.91 9.23
CA PHE A 371 19.72 12.25 9.57
C PHE A 371 20.88 13.17 9.93
N GLY A 372 20.70 14.46 9.69
CA GLY A 372 21.63 15.53 10.04
C GLY A 372 21.05 16.44 11.13
N TYR A 373 21.90 16.89 12.04
CA TYR A 373 21.54 17.86 13.08
C TYR A 373 22.78 18.60 13.57
N GLY A 374 22.71 19.95 13.66
CA GLY A 374 23.81 20.77 14.17
C GLY A 374 25.13 20.57 13.40
N GLY A 375 25.08 20.38 12.10
CA GLY A 375 26.24 20.12 11.25
C GLY A 375 26.85 18.72 11.39
N LYS A 376 26.26 17.82 12.18
CA LYS A 376 26.64 16.40 12.31
C LYS A 376 25.68 15.52 11.53
N SER A 377 26.13 14.32 11.17
CA SER A 377 25.30 13.32 10.49
C SER A 377 25.42 11.96 11.19
N TRP A 378 24.28 11.29 11.34
CA TRP A 378 24.18 9.93 11.87
C TRP A 378 23.59 9.02 10.80
N GLU A 379 24.13 7.84 10.67
CA GLU A 379 23.64 6.84 9.72
C GLU A 379 23.49 5.49 10.42
N TYR A 380 22.32 4.86 10.21
CA TYR A 380 21.99 3.54 10.72
C TYR A 380 21.61 2.66 9.54
N LYS A 381 22.46 1.67 9.24
CA LYS A 381 22.24 0.76 8.12
C LYS A 381 21.60 -0.52 8.59
N ASP A 382 20.74 -1.06 7.74
CA ASP A 382 20.19 -2.41 7.86
C ASP A 382 19.54 -2.71 9.21
N ALA A 383 18.85 -1.72 9.79
CA ALA A 383 18.08 -1.93 10.99
C ALA A 383 16.97 -2.96 10.71
N GLU A 384 16.99 -4.08 11.42
CA GLU A 384 16.04 -5.18 11.25
C GLU A 384 14.72 -4.87 11.96
N ILE A 385 13.62 -5.07 11.27
CA ILE A 385 12.26 -4.96 11.83
C ILE A 385 11.77 -6.35 12.17
N LYS A 386 11.45 -6.59 13.43
CA LYS A 386 11.02 -7.89 13.98
C LYS A 386 9.77 -7.75 14.84
N GLU A 387 9.20 -8.89 15.23
CA GLU A 387 8.07 -8.99 16.14
C GLU A 387 6.86 -8.15 15.68
N VAL A 388 6.59 -8.16 14.38
CA VAL A 388 5.51 -7.37 13.80
C VAL A 388 4.18 -8.02 14.13
N LYS A 389 3.32 -7.30 14.87
CA LYS A 389 1.90 -7.63 15.01
C LYS A 389 1.10 -6.78 14.06
N THR A 390 0.01 -7.33 13.53
CA THR A 390 -0.86 -6.63 12.59
C THR A 390 -2.31 -6.70 13.04
N ASP A 391 -3.10 -5.72 12.63
CA ASP A 391 -4.56 -5.74 12.73
C ASP A 391 -5.21 -6.52 11.57
N SER A 392 -6.54 -6.50 11.51
CA SER A 392 -7.31 -7.18 10.47
C SER A 392 -7.15 -6.57 9.07
N CYS A 393 -6.72 -5.33 8.97
CA CYS A 393 -6.44 -4.64 7.70
C CYS A 393 -4.99 -4.84 7.21
N GLY A 394 -4.17 -5.54 8.00
CA GLY A 394 -2.75 -5.76 7.70
C GLY A 394 -1.85 -4.59 8.08
N ASN A 395 -2.34 -3.60 8.83
CA ASN A 395 -1.52 -2.56 9.41
C ASN A 395 -0.72 -3.12 10.59
N TRP A 396 0.56 -2.78 10.69
CA TRP A 396 1.30 -3.15 11.88
C TRP A 396 0.76 -2.38 13.10
N THR A 397 0.68 -3.05 14.25
CA THR A 397 0.23 -2.45 15.50
C THR A 397 1.33 -2.39 16.55
N GLU A 398 2.27 -3.30 16.49
CA GLU A 398 3.49 -3.30 17.29
C GLU A 398 4.64 -3.83 16.44
N ARG A 399 5.83 -3.26 16.62
CA ARG A 399 7.06 -3.77 16.01
C ARG A 399 8.28 -3.37 16.82
N VAL A 400 9.37 -4.08 16.63
CA VAL A 400 10.65 -3.86 17.31
C VAL A 400 11.74 -3.70 16.27
N VAL A 401 12.60 -2.72 16.46
CA VAL A 401 13.70 -2.43 15.55
C VAL A 401 15.04 -2.65 16.23
N PHE A 402 15.91 -3.40 15.55
CA PHE A 402 17.24 -3.73 16.00
C PHE A 402 18.30 -3.14 15.07
N VAL A 403 19.37 -2.60 15.65
CA VAL A 403 20.55 -2.16 14.92
C VAL A 403 21.73 -3.01 15.40
N ASN A 404 22.42 -3.67 14.48
CA ASN A 404 23.54 -4.58 14.79
C ASN A 404 23.18 -5.63 15.87
N GLY A 405 21.97 -6.16 15.83
CA GLY A 405 21.47 -7.14 16.80
C GLY A 405 21.08 -6.58 18.16
N VAL A 406 21.21 -5.27 18.38
CA VAL A 406 20.85 -4.59 19.63
C VAL A 406 19.49 -3.91 19.45
N LEU A 407 18.63 -4.05 20.45
CA LEU A 407 17.35 -3.34 20.47
C LEU A 407 17.58 -1.83 20.36
N PHE A 408 17.00 -1.20 19.34
CA PHE A 408 17.12 0.22 19.11
C PHE A 408 15.88 0.96 19.60
N PHE A 409 14.71 0.58 19.11
CA PHE A 409 13.43 1.11 19.60
C PHE A 409 12.29 0.09 19.45
N LYS A 410 11.22 0.37 20.17
CA LYS A 410 9.92 -0.29 20.03
C LYS A 410 8.91 0.72 19.52
N GLU A 411 8.03 0.26 18.64
CA GLU A 411 6.94 1.05 18.11
C GLU A 411 5.61 0.38 18.36
N LYS A 412 4.61 1.21 18.63
CA LYS A 412 3.22 0.81 18.76
C LYS A 412 2.34 1.83 18.09
N GLN A 413 1.30 1.36 17.39
CA GLN A 413 0.25 2.23 16.88
C GLN A 413 -1.14 1.69 17.24
N THR A 414 -2.05 2.64 17.48
CA THR A 414 -3.47 2.38 17.71
C THR A 414 -4.23 3.01 16.55
N ILE A 415 -5.03 2.24 15.84
CA ILE A 415 -5.69 2.65 14.61
C ILE A 415 -7.18 2.64 14.79
N THR A 416 -7.83 3.72 14.37
CA THR A 416 -9.28 3.85 14.29
C THR A 416 -9.69 3.98 12.83
N TYR A 417 -10.79 3.34 12.45
CA TYR A 417 -11.33 3.34 11.10
C TYR A 417 -12.66 4.09 11.03
N TYR A 418 -13.02 4.56 9.83
CA TYR A 418 -14.33 5.14 9.55
C TYR A 418 -15.46 4.11 9.62
#